data_471f80d01573b25d62140d83c340e094
#
_entry.id   471f80d01573b25d62140d83c340e094
#
_cell.length_a   1.000
_cell.length_b   1.000
_cell.length_c   1.000
_cell.angle_alpha   90.00
_cell.angle_beta   90.00
_cell.angle_gamma   90.00
#
_symmetry.space_group_name_H-M   'P 1'
#
loop_
_entity.id
_entity.type
_entity.pdbx_description
1 polymer ?
#
loop_
_entity_poly.entity_id
_entity_poly.type
_entity_poly.pdbx_seq_one_letter_code
_entity_poly.pdbx_strand_id
1 'polypeptide(L)'
;STLSSSSAASDVYKRQMSCTSLYREQFFGYVAEGDPLFEKEFIRPADLSGEYLWLLDEGHCFRDQLVKFCQLKSAALSKKSYNLGSIETFMRIVENGKGVTFIPQLALSQLTKEQHRLVRSFAHPVPSREIILMTSPNFIRHTLLHMLAERIKESLPDDFQS
;
A
#
# COMPACT_ATOMS: atom_id res chain seq x y z
N SER A 1 20.36 -3.34 -22.21
CA SER A 1 19.19 -2.66 -22.74
C SER A 1 17.96 -3.48 -22.44
N THR A 2 17.01 -2.96 -21.80
CA THR A 2 15.63 -3.35 -21.55
C THR A 2 15.32 -3.39 -20.06
N LEU A 3 14.41 -2.54 -19.70
CA LEU A 3 13.39 -2.66 -18.65
C LEU A 3 13.16 -1.32 -17.94
N SER A 4 12.58 -0.43 -18.69
CA SER A 4 11.85 0.71 -18.13
C SER A 4 10.41 0.71 -18.70
N SER A 5 9.77 -0.47 -18.75
CA SER A 5 8.51 -0.59 -19.49
C SER A 5 7.25 -0.56 -18.62
N SER A 6 7.34 -0.77 -17.31
CA SER A 6 6.13 -0.89 -16.49
C SER A 6 5.47 0.45 -16.17
N SER A 7 6.23 1.50 -15.83
CA SER A 7 5.63 2.81 -15.52
C SER A 7 5.19 3.56 -16.78
N ALA A 8 5.99 3.49 -17.86
CA ALA A 8 5.64 4.15 -19.12
C ALA A 8 4.44 3.50 -19.81
N ALA A 9 4.32 2.18 -19.78
CA ALA A 9 3.14 1.47 -20.30
C ALA A 9 1.87 1.82 -19.49
N SER A 10 1.98 1.92 -18.17
CA SER A 10 0.90 2.37 -17.29
C SER A 10 0.44 3.79 -17.62
N ASP A 11 1.38 4.70 -17.90
CA ASP A 11 1.05 6.09 -18.21
C ASP A 11 0.47 6.28 -19.62
N VAL A 12 0.90 5.47 -20.60
CA VAL A 12 0.31 5.45 -21.95
C VAL A 12 -1.10 4.88 -21.90
N TYR A 13 -1.33 3.83 -21.12
CA TYR A 13 -2.67 3.24 -20.94
C TYR A 13 -3.63 4.20 -20.22
N LYS A 14 -3.16 4.93 -19.22
CA LYS A 14 -3.96 5.95 -18.52
C LYS A 14 -4.41 7.09 -19.42
N ARG A 15 -3.62 7.47 -20.42
CA ARG A 15 -3.98 8.53 -21.39
C ARG A 15 -5.11 8.13 -22.33
N GLN A 16 -5.38 6.84 -22.49
CA GLN A 16 -6.44 6.31 -23.36
C GLN A 16 -7.68 5.87 -22.58
N MET A 17 -7.67 5.91 -21.24
CA MET A 17 -8.77 5.48 -20.40
C MET A 17 -9.40 6.65 -19.65
N SER A 18 -10.70 6.58 -19.43
CA SER A 18 -11.39 7.48 -18.52
C SER A 18 -11.14 7.05 -17.09
N CYS A 19 -10.67 7.98 -16.26
CA CYS A 19 -10.32 7.74 -14.85
C CYS A 19 -11.22 8.58 -13.94
N THR A 20 -11.85 7.94 -12.96
CA THR A 20 -12.61 8.60 -11.90
C THR A 20 -11.91 8.34 -10.57
N SER A 21 -11.48 9.39 -9.88
CA SER A 21 -10.93 9.27 -8.53
C SER A 21 -12.01 8.83 -7.56
N LEU A 22 -11.71 7.83 -6.76
CA LEU A 22 -12.62 7.33 -5.73
C LEU A 22 -12.24 7.88 -4.35
N TYR A 23 -11.03 7.56 -3.90
CA TYR A 23 -10.50 8.02 -2.61
C TYR A 23 -8.98 7.93 -2.57
N ARG A 24 -8.40 8.54 -1.54
CA ARG A 24 -6.99 8.42 -1.21
C ARG A 24 -6.84 7.67 0.11
N GLU A 25 -5.89 6.75 0.18
CA GLU A 25 -5.57 6.06 1.42
C GLU A 25 -4.09 6.16 1.76
N GLN A 26 -3.79 6.15 3.04
CA GLN A 26 -2.44 6.13 3.58
C GLN A 26 -1.96 4.70 3.78
N PHE A 27 -0.64 4.55 3.95
CA PHE A 27 -0.04 3.29 4.38
C PHE A 27 0.43 3.40 5.82
N PHE A 28 0.39 2.26 6.50
CA PHE A 28 0.86 2.09 7.86
C PHE A 28 1.89 0.98 7.92
N GLY A 29 2.87 1.11 8.82
CA GLY A 29 3.73 0.02 9.19
C GLY A 29 3.02 -0.94 10.13
N TYR A 30 3.17 -2.24 9.91
CA TYR A 30 2.74 -3.30 10.80
C TYR A 30 4.00 -3.97 11.34
N VAL A 31 4.29 -3.78 12.63
CA VAL A 31 5.61 -3.97 13.23
C VAL A 31 5.56 -5.03 14.31
N ALA A 32 6.49 -5.98 14.27
CA ALA A 32 6.62 -7.01 15.30
C ALA A 32 6.97 -6.40 16.66
N GLU A 33 6.44 -6.94 17.76
CA GLU A 33 6.73 -6.46 19.13
C GLU A 33 8.23 -6.53 19.49
N GLY A 34 8.96 -7.45 18.90
CA GLY A 34 10.42 -7.59 19.12
C GLY A 34 11.29 -6.75 18.19
N ASP A 35 10.71 -5.92 17.34
CA ASP A 35 11.44 -5.07 16.40
C ASP A 35 11.70 -3.67 17.01
N PRO A 36 12.88 -3.07 16.82
CA PRO A 36 13.18 -1.73 17.34
C PRO A 36 12.20 -0.64 16.90
N LEU A 37 11.53 -0.82 15.77
CA LEU A 37 10.52 0.12 15.28
C LEU A 37 9.22 0.08 16.10
N PHE A 38 9.00 -0.97 16.88
CA PHE A 38 7.80 -1.09 17.71
C PHE A 38 7.71 -0.01 18.79
N GLU A 39 8.86 0.42 19.34
CA GLU A 39 8.93 1.48 20.36
C GLU A 39 8.79 2.90 19.77
N LYS A 40 8.80 3.03 18.43
CA LYS A 40 8.66 4.33 17.77
C LYS A 40 7.19 4.71 17.59
N GLU A 41 6.90 5.96 17.83
CA GLU A 41 5.60 6.55 17.53
C GLU A 41 5.37 6.69 16.03
N PHE A 42 6.43 7.07 15.29
CA PHE A 42 6.40 7.26 13.82
C PHE A 42 7.60 6.58 13.18
N ILE A 43 7.34 5.92 12.04
CA ILE A 43 8.38 5.33 11.20
C ILE A 43 8.84 6.36 10.16
N ARG A 44 10.15 6.53 10.00
CA ARG A 44 10.75 7.29 8.92
C ARG A 44 11.31 6.36 7.86
N PRO A 45 11.40 6.78 6.57
CA PRO A 45 12.02 5.96 5.53
C PRO A 45 13.43 5.47 5.89
N ALA A 46 14.23 6.30 6.58
CA ALA A 46 15.57 5.94 7.01
C ALA A 46 15.61 4.81 8.07
N ASP A 47 14.55 4.67 8.86
CA ASP A 47 14.46 3.66 9.90
C ASP A 47 14.27 2.24 9.33
N LEU A 48 13.81 2.14 8.08
CA LEU A 48 13.55 0.88 7.39
C LEU A 48 14.81 0.25 6.78
N SER A 49 15.93 0.96 6.78
CA SER A 49 17.19 0.46 6.25
C SER A 49 17.80 -0.55 7.20
N GLY A 50 17.87 -1.82 6.78
CA GLY A 50 18.46 -2.89 7.59
C GLY A 50 17.46 -3.82 8.28
N GLU A 51 16.18 -3.42 8.35
CA GLU A 51 15.13 -4.22 8.96
C GLU A 51 14.65 -5.38 8.06
N TYR A 52 14.01 -6.36 8.67
CA TYR A 52 13.33 -7.43 7.92
C TYR A 52 12.03 -6.90 7.36
N LEU A 53 12.05 -6.54 6.07
CA LEU A 53 10.88 -6.03 5.38
C LEU A 53 10.19 -7.16 4.60
N TRP A 54 8.93 -7.40 4.93
CA TRP A 54 8.06 -8.33 4.22
C TRP A 54 7.23 -7.54 3.22
N LEU A 55 7.54 -7.69 1.92
CA LEU A 55 6.88 -6.96 0.84
C LEU A 55 6.28 -7.94 -0.17
N LEU A 56 5.18 -7.52 -0.77
CA LEU A 56 4.56 -8.24 -1.88
C LEU A 56 5.53 -8.38 -3.06
N ASP A 57 5.26 -9.34 -3.94
CA ASP A 57 6.05 -9.62 -5.13
C ASP A 57 6.23 -8.42 -6.06
N GLU A 58 7.25 -8.51 -6.91
CA GLU A 58 7.43 -7.59 -8.04
C GLU A 58 6.21 -7.62 -8.95
N GLY A 59 5.78 -6.43 -9.40
CA GLY A 59 4.56 -6.28 -10.21
C GLY A 59 3.32 -5.85 -9.44
N HIS A 60 3.35 -5.92 -8.11
CA HIS A 60 2.31 -5.28 -7.30
C HIS A 60 2.57 -3.78 -7.19
N CYS A 61 1.67 -2.97 -7.73
CA CYS A 61 1.77 -1.50 -7.65
C CYS A 61 1.91 -0.98 -6.20
N PHE A 62 1.39 -1.70 -5.22
CA PHE A 62 1.57 -1.43 -3.80
C PHE A 62 3.05 -1.48 -3.39
N ARG A 63 3.79 -2.51 -3.80
CA ARG A 63 5.23 -2.65 -3.53
C ARG A 63 6.03 -1.52 -4.16
N ASP A 64 5.76 -1.24 -5.44
CA ASP A 64 6.50 -0.22 -6.19
C ASP A 64 6.34 1.17 -5.56
N GLN A 65 5.15 1.49 -5.07
CA GLN A 65 4.88 2.74 -4.36
C GLN A 65 5.65 2.84 -3.04
N LEU A 66 5.68 1.76 -2.25
CA LEU A 66 6.42 1.72 -0.99
C LEU A 66 7.94 1.78 -1.21
N VAL A 67 8.46 1.03 -2.17
CA VAL A 67 9.90 1.06 -2.53
C VAL A 67 10.32 2.46 -2.93
N LYS A 68 9.52 3.12 -3.77
CA LYS A 68 9.78 4.49 -4.22
C LYS A 68 9.71 5.49 -3.06
N PHE A 69 8.70 5.38 -2.20
CA PHE A 69 8.54 6.26 -1.04
C PHE A 69 9.69 6.12 -0.04
N CYS A 70 10.04 4.89 0.32
CA CYS A 70 11.09 4.61 1.27
C CYS A 70 12.50 4.78 0.69
N GLN A 71 12.64 5.13 -0.61
CA GLN A 71 13.91 5.19 -1.33
C GLN A 71 14.77 3.93 -1.14
N LEU A 72 14.11 2.81 -0.96
CA LEU A 72 14.76 1.52 -0.75
C LEU A 72 15.49 1.11 -2.04
N LYS A 73 16.79 0.96 -1.97
CA LYS A 73 17.57 0.44 -3.09
C LYS A 73 17.15 -1.01 -3.32
N SER A 74 16.68 -1.33 -4.51
CA SER A 74 16.13 -2.64 -4.89
C SER A 74 17.02 -3.83 -4.52
N ALA A 75 18.34 -3.64 -4.48
CA ALA A 75 19.30 -4.66 -4.11
C ALA A 75 19.24 -5.08 -2.62
N ALA A 76 18.81 -4.20 -1.72
CA ALA A 76 18.69 -4.54 -0.28
C ALA A 76 17.43 -5.34 0.01
N LEU A 77 16.38 -5.17 -0.79
CA LEU A 77 15.10 -5.86 -0.63
C LEU A 77 15.12 -7.29 -1.18
N SER A 78 15.93 -7.54 -2.21
CA SER A 78 15.93 -8.84 -2.91
C SER A 78 16.49 -10.00 -2.10
N LYS A 79 17.27 -9.75 -1.05
CA LYS A 79 17.87 -10.81 -0.23
C LYS A 79 16.96 -11.40 0.84
N LYS A 80 15.82 -10.75 1.16
CA LYS A 80 14.94 -11.15 2.27
C LYS A 80 13.45 -11.06 1.96
N SER A 81 13.06 -10.80 0.70
CA SER A 81 11.67 -10.84 0.31
C SER A 81 11.27 -12.27 -0.05
N TYR A 82 10.36 -12.85 0.69
CA TYR A 82 9.69 -14.08 0.29
C TYR A 82 8.56 -13.72 -0.67
N ASN A 83 8.51 -14.40 -1.80
CA ASN A 83 7.47 -14.26 -2.82
C ASN A 83 6.16 -14.90 -2.34
N LEU A 84 5.49 -14.26 -1.40
CA LEU A 84 4.19 -14.68 -0.89
C LEU A 84 3.16 -13.59 -1.23
N GLY A 85 2.08 -13.98 -1.86
CA GLY A 85 1.14 -13.07 -2.51
C GLY A 85 0.06 -12.45 -1.62
N SER A 86 0.17 -12.48 -0.28
CA SER A 86 -0.90 -11.99 0.60
C SER A 86 -0.37 -11.15 1.74
N ILE A 87 -1.02 -9.99 1.95
CA ILE A 87 -0.75 -9.09 3.08
C ILE A 87 -1.02 -9.82 4.40
N GLU A 88 -2.09 -10.63 4.49
CA GLU A 88 -2.43 -11.39 5.67
C GLU A 88 -1.32 -12.36 6.08
N THR A 89 -0.67 -13.00 5.10
CA THR A 89 0.47 -13.88 5.37
C THR A 89 1.62 -13.12 6.02
N PHE A 90 1.93 -11.92 5.53
CA PHE A 90 2.98 -11.09 6.13
C PHE A 90 2.61 -10.58 7.51
N MET A 91 1.35 -10.21 7.73
CA MET A 91 0.87 -9.84 9.06
C MET A 91 1.07 -11.00 10.05
N ARG A 92 0.75 -12.24 9.66
CA ARG A 92 0.99 -13.43 10.52
C ARG A 92 2.45 -13.66 10.81
N ILE A 93 3.34 -13.41 9.85
CA ILE A 93 4.80 -13.52 10.08
C ILE A 93 5.26 -12.47 11.10
N VAL A 94 4.78 -11.23 10.97
CA VAL A 94 5.08 -10.14 11.89
C VAL A 94 4.53 -10.43 13.29
N GLU A 95 3.31 -10.92 13.42
CA GLU A 95 2.69 -11.37 14.69
C GLU A 95 3.53 -12.46 15.40
N ASN A 96 4.23 -13.29 14.65
CA ASN A 96 5.15 -14.30 15.16
C ASN A 96 6.54 -13.74 15.51
N GLY A 97 6.72 -12.44 15.56
CA GLY A 97 7.83 -11.77 16.20
C GLY A 97 8.98 -11.35 15.30
N LYS A 98 8.80 -11.18 13.97
CA LYS A 98 9.89 -10.74 13.09
C LYS A 98 9.49 -9.69 12.06
N GLY A 99 10.18 -8.54 12.11
CA GLY A 99 10.25 -7.55 11.06
C GLY A 99 9.00 -6.70 10.91
N VAL A 100 8.86 -6.12 9.74
CA VAL A 100 7.85 -5.12 9.40
C VAL A 100 7.20 -5.46 8.08
N THR A 101 5.89 -5.29 7.98
CA THR A 101 5.16 -5.21 6.72
C THR A 101 4.36 -3.92 6.65
N PHE A 102 3.71 -3.68 5.51
CA PHE A 102 2.91 -2.48 5.29
C PHE A 102 1.48 -2.86 4.99
N ILE A 103 0.56 -2.10 5.58
CA ILE A 103 -0.87 -2.30 5.38
C ILE A 103 -1.53 -1.00 4.90
N PRO A 104 -2.55 -1.08 4.04
CA PRO A 104 -3.33 0.09 3.64
C PRO A 104 -4.28 0.52 4.77
N GLN A 105 -4.62 1.80 4.79
CA GLN A 105 -5.55 2.39 5.78
C GLN A 105 -6.86 1.61 5.88
N LEU A 106 -7.41 1.16 4.76
CA LEU A 106 -8.66 0.40 4.74
C LEU A 106 -8.60 -0.91 5.56
N ALA A 107 -7.42 -1.52 5.68
CA ALA A 107 -7.24 -2.73 6.48
C ALA A 107 -7.40 -2.47 7.99
N LEU A 108 -7.20 -1.23 8.46
CA LEU A 108 -7.27 -0.90 9.89
C LEU A 108 -8.63 -1.25 10.49
N SER A 109 -9.72 -1.02 9.76
CA SER A 109 -11.08 -1.30 10.23
C SER A 109 -11.36 -2.79 10.47
N GLN A 110 -10.50 -3.68 9.97
CA GLN A 110 -10.65 -5.14 10.11
C GLN A 110 -9.72 -5.74 11.17
N LEU A 111 -8.86 -4.92 11.78
CA LEU A 111 -7.91 -5.38 12.77
C LEU A 111 -8.56 -5.61 14.14
N THR A 112 -8.10 -6.64 14.83
CA THR A 112 -8.40 -6.83 16.26
C THR A 112 -7.68 -5.79 17.12
N LYS A 113 -8.05 -5.66 18.39
CA LYS A 113 -7.37 -4.74 19.33
C LYS A 113 -5.89 -5.08 19.50
N GLU A 114 -5.56 -6.35 19.54
CA GLU A 114 -4.19 -6.85 19.63
C GLU A 114 -3.38 -6.48 18.39
N GLN A 115 -3.96 -6.64 17.22
CA GLN A 115 -3.33 -6.28 15.95
C GLN A 115 -3.13 -4.75 15.81
N HIS A 116 -4.06 -3.94 16.30
CA HIS A 116 -3.90 -2.49 16.32
C HIS A 116 -2.66 -2.03 17.08
N ARG A 117 -2.23 -2.75 18.11
CA ARG A 117 -1.00 -2.44 18.87
C ARG A 117 0.27 -2.53 18.02
N LEU A 118 0.24 -3.31 16.94
CA LEU A 118 1.37 -3.49 16.03
C LEU A 118 1.43 -2.41 14.94
N VAL A 119 0.40 -1.57 14.81
CA VAL A 119 0.33 -0.52 13.79
C VAL A 119 1.17 0.69 14.18
N ARG A 120 1.92 1.22 13.21
CA ARG A 120 2.70 2.46 13.35
C ARG A 120 2.47 3.36 12.17
N SER A 121 2.28 4.64 12.45
CA SER A 121 2.16 5.67 11.43
C SER A 121 3.51 6.03 10.84
N PHE A 122 3.51 6.60 9.63
CA PHE A 122 4.70 7.20 9.05
C PHE A 122 4.83 8.67 9.44
N ALA A 123 6.07 9.12 9.61
CA ALA A 123 6.37 10.55 9.69
C ALA A 123 6.08 11.22 8.34
N HIS A 124 5.77 12.53 8.38
CA HIS A 124 5.56 13.27 7.12
C HIS A 124 6.83 13.33 6.24
N PRO A 125 6.67 13.23 4.90
CA PRO A 125 5.43 13.01 4.17
C PRO A 125 4.92 11.57 4.33
N VAL A 126 3.62 11.40 4.58
CA VAL A 126 2.99 10.08 4.76
C VAL A 126 2.81 9.41 3.40
N PRO A 127 3.23 8.13 3.23
CA PRO A 127 2.99 7.39 1.99
C PRO A 127 1.49 7.19 1.78
N SER A 128 1.03 7.53 0.59
CA SER A 128 -0.38 7.38 0.24
C SER A 128 -0.53 6.99 -1.22
N ARG A 129 -1.69 6.42 -1.55
CA ARG A 129 -2.09 6.13 -2.92
C ARG A 129 -3.49 6.65 -3.21
N GLU A 130 -3.75 6.96 -4.45
CA GLU A 130 -5.07 7.27 -4.95
C GLU A 130 -5.67 6.02 -5.58
N ILE A 131 -6.89 5.68 -5.17
CA ILE A 131 -7.68 4.61 -5.76
C ILE A 131 -8.57 5.23 -6.82
N ILE A 132 -8.46 4.72 -8.04
CA ILE A 132 -9.17 5.22 -9.21
C ILE A 132 -10.00 4.11 -9.85
N LEU A 133 -11.12 4.49 -10.41
CA LEU A 133 -11.94 3.66 -11.27
C LEU A 133 -11.60 3.95 -12.72
N MET A 134 -11.16 2.95 -13.47
CA MET A 134 -10.76 3.10 -14.87
C MET A 134 -11.75 2.41 -15.80
N THR A 135 -12.10 3.08 -16.89
CA THR A 135 -12.97 2.53 -17.92
C THR A 135 -12.39 2.72 -19.31
N SER A 136 -12.78 1.83 -20.23
CA SER A 136 -12.49 2.01 -21.65
C SER A 136 -13.08 3.35 -22.14
N PRO A 137 -12.46 4.03 -23.10
CA PRO A 137 -13.00 5.25 -23.72
C PRO A 137 -14.39 5.06 -24.33
N ASN A 138 -14.71 3.82 -24.75
CA ASN A 138 -15.99 3.48 -25.37
C ASN A 138 -17.01 2.91 -24.36
N PHE A 139 -16.78 3.11 -23.07
CA PHE A 139 -17.72 2.65 -22.05
C PHE A 139 -18.98 3.50 -22.08
N ILE A 140 -20.14 2.85 -22.29
CA ILE A 140 -21.42 3.54 -22.54
C ILE A 140 -22.33 3.67 -21.31
N ARG A 141 -22.06 2.92 -20.23
CA ARG A 141 -22.93 2.88 -19.04
C ARG A 141 -22.46 3.87 -17.96
N HIS A 142 -22.34 5.14 -18.32
CA HIS A 142 -21.79 6.18 -17.41
C HIS A 142 -22.62 6.37 -16.14
N THR A 143 -23.96 6.27 -16.22
CA THR A 143 -24.84 6.37 -15.05
C THR A 143 -24.55 5.27 -14.04
N LEU A 144 -24.41 4.01 -14.50
CA LEU A 144 -24.09 2.89 -13.63
C LEU A 144 -22.71 3.05 -12.99
N LEU A 145 -21.73 3.54 -13.77
CA LEU A 145 -20.40 3.83 -13.27
C LEU A 145 -20.42 4.90 -12.15
N HIS A 146 -21.18 5.96 -12.36
CA HIS A 146 -21.34 7.03 -11.37
C HIS A 146 -21.98 6.50 -10.09
N MET A 147 -23.08 5.75 -10.21
CA MET A 147 -23.74 5.11 -9.05
C MET A 147 -22.79 4.18 -8.29
N LEU A 148 -21.97 3.39 -9.01
CA LEU A 148 -20.98 2.52 -8.38
C LEU A 148 -19.91 3.34 -7.64
N ALA A 149 -19.39 4.40 -8.25
CA ALA A 149 -18.40 5.27 -7.64
C ALA A 149 -18.93 5.92 -6.34
N GLU A 150 -20.16 6.43 -6.37
CA GLU A 150 -20.80 7.03 -5.19
C GLU A 150 -21.04 5.98 -4.10
N ARG A 151 -21.50 4.78 -4.44
CA ARG A 151 -21.67 3.68 -3.47
C ARG A 151 -20.36 3.26 -2.83
N ILE A 152 -19.26 3.21 -3.59
CA ILE A 152 -17.93 2.92 -3.02
C ILE A 152 -17.55 4.02 -2.03
N LYS A 153 -17.69 5.29 -2.38
CA LYS A 153 -17.38 6.41 -1.49
C LYS A 153 -18.22 6.41 -0.22
N GLU A 154 -19.52 6.17 -0.33
CA GLU A 154 -20.45 6.09 0.81
C GLU A 154 -20.14 4.92 1.76
N SER A 155 -19.51 3.86 1.26
CA SER A 155 -19.16 2.68 2.07
C SER A 155 -17.81 2.79 2.77
N LEU A 156 -17.05 3.87 2.52
CA LEU A 156 -15.77 4.10 3.17
C LEU A 156 -15.97 4.50 4.64
N PRO A 157 -15.02 4.09 5.52
CA PRO A 157 -14.96 4.61 6.89
C PRO A 157 -14.84 6.14 6.93
N ASP A 158 -15.29 6.76 8.02
CA ASP A 158 -15.35 8.21 8.18
C ASP A 158 -13.99 8.90 7.98
N ASP A 159 -12.89 8.24 8.32
CA ASP A 159 -11.51 8.74 8.17
C ASP A 159 -11.07 8.95 6.70
N PHE A 160 -11.87 8.48 5.73
CA PHE A 160 -11.62 8.69 4.28
C PHE A 160 -12.40 9.88 3.69
N GLN A 161 -13.29 10.47 4.48
CA GLN A 161 -14.20 11.53 4.02
C GLN A 161 -13.64 12.95 4.23
N SER A 162 -12.37 13.08 4.63
CA SER A 162 -11.71 14.37 4.89
C SER A 162 -10.75 14.81 3.78
#